data_c313db1090df1b29c748faade6596a3b
#
_entry.id   c313db1090df1b29c748faade6596a3b
#
_cell.length_a   1.000
_cell.length_b   1.000
_cell.length_c   1.000
_cell.angle_alpha   90.00
_cell.angle_beta   90.00
_cell.angle_gamma   90.00
#
_symmetry.space_group_name_H-M   'P 1'
#
loop_
_entity.id
_entity.type
_entity.pdbx_description
1 polymer ?
#
loop_
_entity_poly.entity_id
_entity_poly.type
_entity_poly.pdbx_seq_one_letter_code
_entity_poly.pdbx_strand_id
1 'polypeptide(L)'
;MQAATVVLEKNMRIIARFEKGEAVRFVSHLDIQRTFQRAFLRANVPLAYSQGFNPHPQLSFATALSLGYTSEAEWFDVKLAEEMQPEAFRTAVNAVLPAGFFLAEAMEAPEGLPALTALMAASEYEIRLFLQDEAAKKSFEEAFEVLASQPIMVEKRTKGGIKTVDIRPMLLSYRFSHPADGDLLLTVLGVADAKGSLNIDLLLGALTQVFPLPFSYRVHRKAIYSASGLVMPPLPQED
;
A
#
# COMPACT_ATOMS: atom_id res chain seq x y z
N MET A 1 -48.35 2.63 24.18
CA MET A 1 -47.52 2.39 22.99
C MET A 1 -46.32 3.33 23.06
N GLN A 2 -45.18 2.83 23.56
CA GLN A 2 -43.94 3.59 23.54
C GLN A 2 -43.33 3.50 22.14
N ALA A 3 -43.18 4.63 21.49
CA ALA A 3 -42.44 4.68 20.24
C ALA A 3 -40.98 4.35 20.54
N ALA A 4 -40.49 3.23 20.01
CA ALA A 4 -39.10 2.93 20.01
C ALA A 4 -38.37 4.00 19.18
N THR A 5 -37.64 4.88 19.85
CA THR A 5 -36.70 5.81 19.21
C THR A 5 -35.65 4.94 18.55
N VAL A 6 -35.70 4.84 17.23
CA VAL A 6 -34.59 4.28 16.44
C VAL A 6 -33.43 5.27 16.62
N VAL A 7 -32.56 4.97 17.56
CA VAL A 7 -31.25 5.61 17.62
C VAL A 7 -30.53 5.17 16.35
N LEU A 8 -30.42 6.05 15.38
CA LEU A 8 -29.51 5.86 14.26
C LEU A 8 -28.10 5.78 14.86
N GLU A 9 -27.60 4.55 15.03
CA GLU A 9 -26.22 4.33 15.43
C GLU A 9 -25.33 5.01 14.40
N LYS A 10 -24.77 6.15 14.77
CA LYS A 10 -23.80 6.87 13.95
C LYS A 10 -22.52 6.07 13.99
N ASN A 11 -22.40 5.09 13.08
CA ASN A 11 -21.19 4.30 12.94
C ASN A 11 -20.02 5.23 12.59
N MET A 12 -19.10 5.39 13.51
CA MET A 12 -17.87 6.14 13.28
C MET A 12 -16.98 5.35 12.31
N ARG A 13 -16.32 6.02 11.37
CA ARG A 13 -15.34 5.44 10.48
C ARG A 13 -13.97 6.05 10.78
N ILE A 14 -13.01 5.20 11.18
CA ILE A 14 -11.61 5.61 11.35
C ILE A 14 -10.84 5.18 10.11
N ILE A 15 -10.02 6.09 9.58
CA ILE A 15 -8.99 5.81 8.59
C ILE A 15 -7.63 5.87 9.29
N ALA A 16 -6.74 4.94 8.96
CA ALA A 16 -5.44 4.88 9.59
C ALA A 16 -4.35 4.49 8.60
N ARG A 17 -3.17 5.11 8.77
CA ARG A 17 -1.94 4.77 8.07
C ARG A 17 -1.08 3.88 8.94
N PHE A 18 -0.57 2.80 8.36
CA PHE A 18 0.34 1.90 9.04
C PHE A 18 1.60 1.61 8.24
N GLU A 19 2.62 1.24 8.96
CA GLU A 19 3.90 0.82 8.44
C GLU A 19 4.00 -0.70 8.49
N LYS A 20 4.65 -1.26 7.46
CA LYS A 20 5.06 -2.66 7.37
C LYS A 20 6.58 -2.73 7.26
N GLY A 21 7.24 -3.00 8.36
CA GLY A 21 8.70 -3.04 8.47
C GLY A 21 9.32 -4.39 8.05
N GLU A 22 10.65 -4.45 8.13
CA GLU A 22 11.46 -5.60 7.69
C GLU A 22 11.10 -6.91 8.40
N ALA A 23 10.81 -6.88 9.70
CA ALA A 23 10.47 -8.08 10.47
C ALA A 23 9.24 -8.83 9.96
N VAL A 24 8.33 -8.13 9.28
CA VAL A 24 7.06 -8.65 8.79
C VAL A 24 6.92 -8.58 7.26
N ARG A 25 8.00 -8.29 6.52
CA ARG A 25 7.94 -8.11 5.07
C ARG A 25 7.37 -9.31 4.32
N PHE A 26 7.55 -10.52 4.84
CA PHE A 26 7.03 -11.76 4.25
C PHE A 26 5.64 -12.18 4.78
N VAL A 27 4.97 -11.33 5.55
CA VAL A 27 3.57 -11.54 5.94
C VAL A 27 2.67 -11.20 4.75
N SER A 28 1.77 -12.15 4.40
CA SER A 28 0.85 -11.98 3.28
C SER A 28 -0.24 -10.94 3.58
N HIS A 29 -0.89 -10.40 2.55
CA HIS A 29 -1.99 -9.45 2.73
C HIS A 29 -3.14 -10.03 3.59
N LEU A 30 -3.50 -11.29 3.39
CA LEU A 30 -4.55 -11.96 4.20
C LEU A 30 -4.11 -12.11 5.67
N ASP A 31 -2.83 -12.37 5.92
CA ASP A 31 -2.34 -12.49 7.28
C ASP A 31 -2.20 -11.11 7.95
N ILE A 32 -1.93 -10.04 7.20
CA ILE A 32 -2.03 -8.66 7.67
C ILE A 32 -3.45 -8.38 8.14
N GLN A 33 -4.46 -8.66 7.32
CA GLN A 33 -5.87 -8.48 7.70
C GLN A 33 -6.22 -9.22 8.99
N ARG A 34 -5.83 -10.49 9.11
CA ARG A 34 -6.04 -11.30 10.32
C ARG A 34 -5.30 -10.75 11.53
N THR A 35 -4.08 -10.23 11.33
CA THR A 35 -3.26 -9.62 12.39
C THR A 35 -3.95 -8.38 12.95
N PHE A 36 -4.43 -7.49 12.07
CA PHE A 36 -5.15 -6.29 12.50
C PHE A 36 -6.48 -6.63 13.18
N GLN A 37 -7.28 -7.55 12.65
CA GLN A 37 -8.52 -8.00 13.29
C GLN A 37 -8.26 -8.52 14.72
N ARG A 38 -7.22 -9.34 14.92
CA ARG A 38 -6.83 -9.83 16.25
C ARG A 38 -6.30 -8.71 17.15
N ALA A 39 -5.56 -7.73 16.58
CA ALA A 39 -5.07 -6.58 17.33
C ALA A 39 -6.23 -5.72 17.83
N PHE A 40 -7.23 -5.43 16.98
CA PHE A 40 -8.41 -4.67 17.36
C PHE A 40 -9.20 -5.35 18.50
N LEU A 41 -9.37 -6.67 18.43
CA LEU A 41 -10.04 -7.43 19.51
C LEU A 41 -9.25 -7.34 20.83
N ARG A 42 -7.91 -7.48 20.79
CA ARG A 42 -7.07 -7.37 21.99
C ARG A 42 -7.01 -5.95 22.55
N ALA A 43 -7.14 -4.95 21.69
CA ALA A 43 -7.18 -3.55 22.07
C ALA A 43 -8.58 -3.09 22.54
N ASN A 44 -9.57 -4.00 22.60
CA ASN A 44 -10.97 -3.72 22.91
C ASN A 44 -11.57 -2.61 22.03
N VAL A 45 -11.19 -2.56 20.74
CA VAL A 45 -11.79 -1.64 19.78
C VAL A 45 -13.25 -2.03 19.54
N PRO A 46 -14.22 -1.11 19.66
CA PRO A 46 -15.65 -1.39 19.46
C PRO A 46 -15.98 -1.52 17.97
N LEU A 47 -15.61 -2.66 17.36
CA LEU A 47 -15.78 -2.90 15.93
C LEU A 47 -17.24 -3.01 15.51
N ALA A 48 -17.60 -2.38 14.38
CA ALA A 48 -18.84 -2.68 13.67
C ALA A 48 -18.65 -3.92 12.79
N TYR A 49 -19.68 -4.77 12.74
CA TYR A 49 -19.69 -6.00 11.97
C TYR A 49 -20.68 -5.92 10.80
N SER A 50 -20.41 -6.68 9.76
CA SER A 50 -21.34 -6.83 8.64
C SER A 50 -22.60 -7.58 9.09
N GLN A 51 -23.74 -7.31 8.43
CA GLN A 51 -24.98 -8.06 8.62
C GLN A 51 -24.91 -9.39 7.85
N GLY A 52 -25.54 -10.42 8.38
CA GLY A 52 -25.66 -11.73 7.71
C GLY A 52 -25.25 -12.91 8.59
N PHE A 53 -25.17 -14.10 7.99
CA PHE A 53 -24.90 -15.36 8.69
C PHE A 53 -23.45 -15.51 9.20
N ASN A 54 -22.50 -14.81 8.59
CA ASN A 54 -21.10 -14.78 9.00
C ASN A 54 -20.65 -13.33 9.20
N PRO A 55 -20.95 -12.70 10.34
CA PRO A 55 -20.52 -11.35 10.61
C PRO A 55 -19.00 -11.24 10.63
N HIS A 56 -18.45 -10.26 9.92
CA HIS A 56 -17.02 -9.94 9.94
C HIS A 56 -16.81 -8.45 10.18
N PRO A 57 -15.69 -8.05 10.82
CA PRO A 57 -15.39 -6.65 11.04
C PRO A 57 -15.42 -5.86 9.73
N GLN A 58 -16.05 -4.68 9.75
CA GLN A 58 -16.08 -3.78 8.61
C GLN A 58 -14.73 -3.06 8.50
N LEU A 59 -13.74 -3.80 8.00
CA LEU A 59 -12.34 -3.39 7.80
C LEU A 59 -12.00 -3.51 6.31
N SER A 60 -11.48 -2.45 5.71
CA SER A 60 -11.07 -2.41 4.31
C SER A 60 -9.68 -1.80 4.18
N PHE A 61 -8.80 -2.44 3.42
CA PHE A 61 -7.47 -1.91 3.09
C PHE A 61 -7.50 -1.21 1.74
N ALA A 62 -6.78 -0.11 1.63
CA ALA A 62 -6.73 0.68 0.39
C ALA A 62 -6.14 -0.13 -0.77
N THR A 63 -5.11 -0.92 -0.52
CA THR A 63 -4.46 -1.78 -1.51
C THR A 63 -3.75 -2.94 -0.86
N ALA A 64 -3.36 -3.93 -1.65
CA ALA A 64 -2.44 -4.97 -1.22
C ALA A 64 -0.99 -4.54 -1.49
N LEU A 65 -0.08 -4.91 -0.60
CA LEU A 65 1.36 -4.81 -0.79
C LEU A 65 1.93 -6.18 -1.16
N SER A 66 2.83 -6.23 -2.14
CA SER A 66 3.49 -7.48 -2.53
C SER A 66 4.27 -8.10 -1.38
N LEU A 67 4.37 -9.43 -1.41
CA LEU A 67 5.17 -10.19 -0.45
C LEU A 67 6.66 -9.79 -0.59
N GLY A 68 7.36 -9.67 0.53
CA GLY A 68 8.76 -9.23 0.55
C GLY A 68 8.96 -7.72 0.55
N TYR A 69 7.89 -6.92 0.36
CA TYR A 69 7.96 -5.46 0.39
C TYR A 69 7.74 -4.91 1.80
N THR A 70 8.39 -3.79 2.07
CA THR A 70 8.13 -2.92 3.22
C THR A 70 7.34 -1.69 2.78
N SER A 71 6.75 -0.96 3.72
CA SER A 71 6.00 0.26 3.42
C SER A 71 5.85 1.15 4.66
N GLU A 72 5.79 2.45 4.43
CA GLU A 72 5.38 3.46 5.41
C GLU A 72 4.03 4.12 5.04
N ALA A 73 3.35 3.62 4.01
CA ALA A 73 2.19 4.28 3.40
C ALA A 73 0.98 3.36 3.20
N GLU A 74 0.81 2.34 4.03
CA GLU A 74 -0.35 1.46 3.92
C GLU A 74 -1.56 2.07 4.64
N TRP A 75 -2.74 2.03 4.00
CA TRP A 75 -3.96 2.61 4.55
C TRP A 75 -5.06 1.57 4.70
N PHE A 76 -5.82 1.70 5.76
CA PHE A 76 -7.09 0.99 5.93
C PHE A 76 -8.16 1.93 6.49
N ASP A 77 -9.41 1.55 6.32
CA ASP A 77 -10.53 2.10 7.08
C ASP A 77 -11.23 0.98 7.88
N VAL A 78 -11.75 1.36 9.05
CA VAL A 78 -12.51 0.48 9.94
C VAL A 78 -13.72 1.22 10.48
N LYS A 79 -14.88 0.55 10.51
CA LYS A 79 -16.07 1.09 11.15
C LYS A 79 -16.17 0.62 12.59
N LEU A 80 -16.54 1.54 13.45
CA LEU A 80 -16.77 1.33 14.88
C LEU A 80 -18.25 1.37 15.19
N ALA A 81 -18.70 0.52 16.12
CA ALA A 81 -20.07 0.51 16.64
C ALA A 81 -20.29 1.62 17.66
N GLU A 82 -19.24 2.08 18.33
CA GLU A 82 -19.23 3.15 19.32
C GLU A 82 -18.15 4.16 18.99
N GLU A 83 -18.31 5.40 19.42
CA GLU A 83 -17.31 6.46 19.22
C GLU A 83 -16.04 6.16 20.01
N MET A 84 -14.89 6.34 19.36
CA MET A 84 -13.56 6.22 19.96
C MET A 84 -12.65 7.29 19.38
N GLN A 85 -11.97 8.05 20.26
CA GLN A 85 -11.03 9.08 19.81
C GLN A 85 -9.92 8.45 18.95
N PRO A 86 -9.58 9.00 17.76
CA PRO A 86 -8.59 8.42 16.86
C PRO A 86 -7.22 8.19 17.52
N GLU A 87 -6.78 9.09 18.39
CA GLU A 87 -5.52 8.94 19.11
C GLU A 87 -5.57 7.82 20.15
N ALA A 88 -6.71 7.63 20.84
CA ALA A 88 -6.91 6.50 21.74
C ALA A 88 -6.93 5.17 20.97
N PHE A 89 -7.59 5.14 19.80
CA PHE A 89 -7.56 3.99 18.88
C PHE A 89 -6.11 3.65 18.48
N ARG A 90 -5.34 4.63 17.99
CA ARG A 90 -3.95 4.46 17.57
C ARG A 90 -3.09 3.91 18.70
N THR A 91 -3.17 4.49 19.89
CA THR A 91 -2.41 4.10 21.07
C THR A 91 -2.75 2.69 21.52
N ALA A 92 -4.05 2.35 21.65
CA ALA A 92 -4.50 1.03 22.09
C ALA A 92 -4.07 -0.08 21.10
N VAL A 93 -4.19 0.19 19.79
CA VAL A 93 -3.81 -0.79 18.77
C VAL A 93 -2.29 -0.98 18.73
N ASN A 94 -1.50 0.10 18.79
CA ASN A 94 -0.03 0.00 18.81
C ASN A 94 0.49 -0.76 20.04
N ALA A 95 -0.19 -0.70 21.17
CA ALA A 95 0.19 -1.45 22.37
C ALA A 95 0.13 -2.98 22.21
N VAL A 96 -0.61 -3.48 21.21
CA VAL A 96 -0.83 -4.91 20.98
C VAL A 96 -0.40 -5.41 19.61
N LEU A 97 -0.01 -4.53 18.69
CA LEU A 97 0.52 -4.94 17.39
C LEU A 97 1.84 -5.69 17.56
N PRO A 98 2.10 -6.72 16.75
CA PRO A 98 3.40 -7.36 16.73
C PRO A 98 4.46 -6.43 16.17
N ALA A 99 5.71 -6.60 16.63
CA ALA A 99 6.87 -5.85 16.13
C ALA A 99 6.96 -5.93 14.61
N GLY A 100 7.19 -4.78 13.98
CA GLY A 100 7.24 -4.63 12.52
C GLY A 100 5.96 -4.06 11.90
N PHE A 101 4.84 -3.99 12.64
CA PHE A 101 3.68 -3.18 12.30
C PHE A 101 3.56 -2.00 13.25
N PHE A 102 3.20 -0.85 12.74
CA PHE A 102 3.01 0.36 13.52
C PHE A 102 1.94 1.26 12.89
N LEU A 103 0.93 1.70 13.67
CA LEU A 103 -0.01 2.73 13.24
C LEU A 103 0.63 4.09 13.40
N ALA A 104 1.01 4.71 12.30
CA ALA A 104 1.63 6.03 12.29
C ALA A 104 0.60 7.14 12.51
N GLU A 105 -0.60 7.00 11.92
CA GLU A 105 -1.68 7.97 11.96
C GLU A 105 -3.03 7.28 12.11
N ALA A 106 -3.97 7.96 12.76
CA ALA A 106 -5.38 7.60 12.77
C ALA A 106 -6.22 8.88 12.84
N MET A 107 -7.33 8.91 12.11
CA MET A 107 -8.24 10.04 12.06
C MET A 107 -9.66 9.58 11.79
N GLU A 108 -10.64 10.39 12.17
CA GLU A 108 -12.02 10.18 11.76
C GLU A 108 -12.15 10.46 10.26
N ALA A 109 -12.80 9.55 9.54
CA ALA A 109 -13.05 9.77 8.12
C ALA A 109 -14.05 10.92 7.94
N PRO A 110 -13.75 11.92 7.08
CA PRO A 110 -14.72 12.95 6.72
C PRO A 110 -16.03 12.34 6.22
N GLU A 111 -17.14 13.00 6.52
CA GLU A 111 -18.44 12.56 6.02
C GLU A 111 -18.45 12.53 4.49
N GLY A 112 -19.00 11.45 3.93
CA GLY A 112 -19.03 11.27 2.47
C GLY A 112 -17.69 10.86 1.84
N LEU A 113 -16.63 10.65 2.61
CA LEU A 113 -15.35 10.17 2.04
C LEU A 113 -15.56 8.82 1.34
N PRO A 114 -15.23 8.68 0.04
CA PRO A 114 -15.33 7.44 -0.70
C PRO A 114 -14.48 6.32 -0.08
N ALA A 115 -14.63 5.09 -0.57
CA ALA A 115 -13.73 4.00 -0.21
C ALA A 115 -12.29 4.36 -0.59
N LEU A 116 -11.32 4.04 0.28
CA LEU A 116 -9.91 4.39 0.05
C LEU A 116 -9.39 3.83 -1.29
N THR A 117 -9.85 2.64 -1.68
CA THR A 117 -9.52 2.03 -2.98
C THR A 117 -9.94 2.88 -4.18
N ALA A 118 -11.01 3.68 -4.06
CA ALA A 118 -11.50 4.56 -5.13
C ALA A 118 -10.75 5.89 -5.20
N LEU A 119 -10.04 6.26 -4.14
CA LEU A 119 -9.26 7.49 -4.09
C LEU A 119 -7.86 7.35 -4.68
N MET A 120 -7.34 6.14 -4.73
CA MET A 120 -5.98 5.87 -5.19
C MET A 120 -5.81 6.13 -6.69
N ALA A 121 -4.66 6.69 -7.06
CA ALA A 121 -4.26 6.89 -8.46
C ALA A 121 -2.82 6.44 -8.74
N ALA A 122 -1.91 6.63 -7.79
CA ALA A 122 -0.51 6.26 -7.96
C ALA A 122 0.12 5.78 -6.65
N SER A 123 1.21 5.02 -6.77
CA SER A 123 2.08 4.64 -5.64
C SER A 123 3.53 4.93 -5.99
N GLU A 124 4.26 5.45 -5.01
CA GLU A 124 5.69 5.68 -5.10
C GLU A 124 6.44 4.58 -4.37
N TYR A 125 7.45 4.06 -5.05
CA TYR A 125 8.31 3.01 -4.54
C TYR A 125 9.76 3.46 -4.58
N GLU A 126 10.50 3.12 -3.53
CA GLU A 126 11.94 3.19 -3.46
C GLU A 126 12.48 1.77 -3.60
N ILE A 127 13.31 1.55 -4.60
CA ILE A 127 13.89 0.25 -4.94
C ILE A 127 15.39 0.36 -4.74
N ARG A 128 15.89 -0.28 -3.69
CA ARG A 128 17.31 -0.39 -3.39
C ARG A 128 17.89 -1.56 -4.18
N LEU A 129 18.86 -1.27 -5.02
CA LEU A 129 19.49 -2.22 -5.94
C LEU A 129 20.88 -2.57 -5.45
N PHE A 130 21.17 -3.85 -5.35
CA PHE A 130 22.47 -4.39 -4.96
C PHE A 130 23.16 -4.93 -6.20
N LEU A 131 24.15 -4.17 -6.66
CA LEU A 131 24.94 -4.42 -7.87
C LEU A 131 26.41 -4.58 -7.51
N GLN A 132 27.17 -5.24 -8.37
CA GLN A 132 28.56 -5.66 -8.06
C GLN A 132 29.53 -4.48 -7.90
N ASP A 133 29.41 -3.48 -8.78
CA ASP A 133 30.31 -2.33 -8.86
C ASP A 133 29.66 -1.13 -9.57
N GLU A 134 30.40 -0.01 -9.67
CA GLU A 134 29.94 1.22 -10.33
C GLU A 134 29.66 1.06 -11.83
N ALA A 135 30.41 0.16 -12.50
CA ALA A 135 30.18 -0.11 -13.92
C ALA A 135 28.83 -0.83 -14.12
N ALA A 136 28.51 -1.79 -13.24
CA ALA A 136 27.24 -2.48 -13.24
C ALA A 136 26.06 -1.51 -12.93
N LYS A 137 26.23 -0.54 -12.01
CA LYS A 137 25.22 0.48 -11.73
C LYS A 137 24.94 1.34 -12.97
N LYS A 138 25.98 1.86 -13.60
CA LYS A 138 25.83 2.64 -14.83
C LYS A 138 25.15 1.86 -15.95
N SER A 139 25.58 0.61 -16.16
CA SER A 139 24.94 -0.28 -17.14
C SER A 139 23.48 -0.60 -16.82
N PHE A 140 23.13 -0.70 -15.53
CA PHE A 140 21.74 -0.86 -15.08
C PHE A 140 20.89 0.35 -15.43
N GLU A 141 21.38 1.57 -15.15
CA GLU A 141 20.69 2.81 -15.50
C GLU A 141 20.46 2.91 -17.00
N GLU A 142 21.48 2.68 -17.80
CA GLU A 142 21.39 2.69 -19.27
C GLU A 142 20.38 1.66 -19.80
N ALA A 143 20.39 0.44 -19.25
CA ALA A 143 19.44 -0.60 -19.61
C ALA A 143 18.01 -0.25 -19.20
N PHE A 144 17.81 0.37 -18.04
CA PHE A 144 16.50 0.83 -17.59
C PHE A 144 15.95 1.95 -18.45
N GLU A 145 16.80 2.92 -18.87
CA GLU A 145 16.44 3.99 -19.82
C GLU A 145 15.95 3.40 -21.15
N VAL A 146 16.68 2.42 -21.68
CA VAL A 146 16.29 1.72 -22.91
C VAL A 146 14.94 1.02 -22.71
N LEU A 147 14.76 0.27 -21.61
CA LEU A 147 13.51 -0.40 -21.30
C LEU A 147 12.35 0.59 -21.19
N ALA A 148 12.55 1.71 -20.49
CA ALA A 148 11.52 2.71 -20.24
C ALA A 148 11.18 3.56 -21.49
N SER A 149 12.00 3.54 -22.54
CA SER A 149 11.77 4.29 -23.79
C SER A 149 10.82 3.60 -24.78
N GLN A 150 10.45 2.34 -24.53
CA GLN A 150 9.67 1.50 -25.44
C GLN A 150 8.56 0.75 -24.69
N PRO A 151 7.61 0.07 -25.38
CA PRO A 151 6.63 -0.81 -24.73
C PRO A 151 7.30 -1.91 -23.89
N ILE A 152 6.83 -2.08 -22.65
CA ILE A 152 7.35 -3.10 -21.72
C ILE A 152 6.37 -4.26 -21.69
N MET A 153 6.60 -5.24 -22.56
CA MET A 153 5.73 -6.40 -22.72
C MET A 153 6.05 -7.45 -21.66
N VAL A 154 5.06 -7.78 -20.82
CA VAL A 154 5.21 -8.79 -19.77
C VAL A 154 4.08 -9.80 -19.80
N GLU A 155 4.35 -11.03 -19.38
CA GLU A 155 3.31 -12.03 -19.16
C GLU A 155 2.69 -11.86 -17.78
N LYS A 156 1.37 -11.68 -17.75
CA LYS A 156 0.58 -11.57 -16.52
C LYS A 156 -0.39 -12.73 -16.42
N ARG A 157 -0.32 -13.48 -15.32
CA ARG A 157 -1.30 -14.51 -15.01
C ARG A 157 -2.62 -13.87 -14.58
N THR A 158 -3.70 -14.25 -15.23
CA THR A 158 -5.07 -13.79 -14.94
C THR A 158 -5.98 -14.99 -14.67
N LYS A 159 -7.22 -14.75 -14.20
CA LYS A 159 -8.22 -15.82 -14.06
C LYS A 159 -8.51 -16.55 -15.37
N GLY A 160 -8.31 -15.89 -16.52
CA GLY A 160 -8.51 -16.44 -17.88
C GLY A 160 -7.24 -16.99 -18.54
N GLY A 161 -6.15 -17.18 -17.79
CA GLY A 161 -4.87 -17.67 -18.32
C GLY A 161 -3.77 -16.62 -18.35
N ILE A 162 -2.69 -16.89 -19.07
CA ILE A 162 -1.56 -15.97 -19.26
C ILE A 162 -1.91 -14.98 -20.36
N LYS A 163 -1.67 -13.70 -20.11
CA LYS A 163 -1.85 -12.62 -21.11
C LYS A 163 -0.58 -11.78 -21.16
N THR A 164 -0.15 -11.46 -22.38
CA THR A 164 0.92 -10.47 -22.59
C THR A 164 0.30 -9.08 -22.54
N VAL A 165 0.85 -8.21 -21.70
CA VAL A 165 0.38 -6.83 -21.49
C VAL A 165 1.55 -5.86 -21.54
N ASP A 166 1.32 -4.67 -22.08
CA ASP A 166 2.27 -3.56 -21.99
C ASP A 166 2.07 -2.84 -20.65
N ILE A 167 3.11 -2.85 -19.81
CA ILE A 167 3.10 -2.13 -18.53
C ILE A 167 3.79 -0.77 -18.59
N ARG A 168 4.38 -0.37 -19.73
CA ARG A 168 5.03 0.95 -19.87
C ARG A 168 4.10 2.12 -19.54
N PRO A 169 2.81 2.14 -19.95
CA PRO A 169 1.88 3.21 -19.59
C PRO A 169 1.60 3.32 -18.08
N MET A 170 1.88 2.27 -17.31
CA MET A 170 1.74 2.30 -15.86
C MET A 170 2.94 2.90 -15.14
N LEU A 171 4.09 3.06 -15.80
CA LEU A 171 5.28 3.73 -15.27
C LEU A 171 5.15 5.23 -15.54
N LEU A 172 4.76 6.01 -14.52
CA LEU A 172 4.50 7.44 -14.63
C LEU A 172 5.79 8.24 -14.64
N SER A 173 6.68 7.95 -13.70
CA SER A 173 8.02 8.55 -13.66
C SER A 173 8.99 7.64 -12.90
N TYR A 174 10.29 7.91 -13.10
CA TYR A 174 11.36 7.26 -12.34
C TYR A 174 12.55 8.18 -12.17
N ARG A 175 13.38 7.89 -11.19
CA ARG A 175 14.60 8.65 -10.89
C ARG A 175 15.62 7.74 -10.23
N PHE A 176 16.86 7.84 -10.66
CA PHE A 176 18.00 7.24 -9.98
C PHE A 176 18.63 8.21 -8.98
N SER A 177 19.20 7.67 -7.92
CA SER A 177 20.03 8.39 -6.97
C SER A 177 21.10 7.46 -6.39
N HIS A 178 22.22 8.07 -5.98
CA HIS A 178 23.41 7.38 -5.47
C HIS A 178 23.65 7.81 -4.03
N PRO A 179 23.06 7.10 -3.05
CA PRO A 179 23.30 7.37 -1.62
C PRO A 179 24.77 7.16 -1.25
N ALA A 180 25.21 7.81 -0.16
CA ALA A 180 26.59 7.71 0.32
C ALA A 180 27.04 6.31 0.76
N ASP A 181 26.08 5.40 1.02
CA ASP A 181 26.33 3.99 1.37
C ASP A 181 26.74 3.14 0.16
N GLY A 182 26.74 3.73 -1.03
CA GLY A 182 27.24 3.10 -2.25
C GLY A 182 26.20 2.23 -2.98
N ASP A 183 24.96 2.14 -2.54
CA ASP A 183 23.90 1.45 -3.28
C ASP A 183 23.35 2.32 -4.44
N LEU A 184 22.66 1.68 -5.39
CA LEU A 184 21.87 2.39 -6.39
C LEU A 184 20.41 2.39 -5.93
N LEU A 185 19.78 3.56 -5.91
CA LEU A 185 18.40 3.74 -5.55
C LEU A 185 17.58 4.16 -6.77
N LEU A 186 16.54 3.38 -7.09
CA LEU A 186 15.57 3.69 -8.12
C LEU A 186 14.25 4.06 -7.46
N THR A 187 13.83 5.32 -7.59
CA THR A 187 12.48 5.76 -7.21
C THR A 187 11.55 5.60 -8.42
N VAL A 188 10.42 4.95 -8.23
CA VAL A 188 9.40 4.70 -9.26
C VAL A 188 8.06 5.23 -8.78
N LEU A 189 7.42 6.08 -9.58
CA LEU A 189 6.01 6.41 -9.46
C LEU A 189 5.23 5.59 -10.47
N GLY A 190 4.30 4.77 -10.01
CA GLY A 190 3.48 3.91 -10.86
C GLY A 190 1.99 4.10 -10.63
N VAL A 191 1.20 3.84 -11.66
CA VAL A 191 -0.27 3.80 -11.55
C VAL A 191 -0.68 2.81 -10.47
N ALA A 192 -1.64 3.20 -9.65
CA ALA A 192 -2.25 2.36 -8.62
C ALA A 192 -3.71 2.79 -8.42
N ASP A 193 -4.59 2.35 -9.31
CA ASP A 193 -6.01 2.68 -9.29
C ASP A 193 -6.88 1.42 -9.28
N ALA A 194 -8.19 1.62 -9.32
CA ALA A 194 -9.17 0.52 -9.35
C ALA A 194 -9.07 -0.39 -10.59
N LYS A 195 -8.45 0.08 -11.67
CA LYS A 195 -8.26 -0.69 -12.93
C LYS A 195 -7.00 -1.53 -12.91
N GLY A 196 -6.02 -1.15 -12.10
CA GLY A 196 -4.78 -1.88 -11.97
C GLY A 196 -3.66 -1.09 -11.29
N SER A 197 -2.55 -1.76 -11.05
CA SER A 197 -1.36 -1.16 -10.49
C SER A 197 -0.11 -1.66 -11.21
N LEU A 198 0.91 -0.79 -11.29
CA LEU A 198 2.23 -1.19 -11.73
C LEU A 198 2.77 -2.25 -10.75
N ASN A 199 3.14 -3.40 -11.29
CA ASN A 199 3.81 -4.44 -10.54
C ASN A 199 5.32 -4.28 -10.70
N ILE A 200 6.01 -3.95 -9.60
CA ILE A 200 7.46 -3.70 -9.60
C ILE A 200 8.24 -4.98 -9.93
N ASP A 201 7.78 -6.16 -9.49
CA ASP A 201 8.46 -7.42 -9.82
C ASP A 201 8.41 -7.72 -11.33
N LEU A 202 7.28 -7.39 -11.99
CA LEU A 202 7.18 -7.53 -13.45
C LEU A 202 8.06 -6.51 -14.18
N LEU A 203 8.15 -5.28 -13.69
CA LEU A 203 9.01 -4.24 -14.24
C LEU A 203 10.50 -4.65 -14.16
N LEU A 204 10.95 -5.08 -12.98
CA LEU A 204 12.32 -5.53 -12.77
C LEU A 204 12.60 -6.87 -13.48
N GLY A 205 11.60 -7.75 -13.58
CA GLY A 205 11.69 -8.97 -14.37
C GLY A 205 11.89 -8.70 -15.86
N ALA A 206 11.21 -7.71 -16.43
CA ALA A 206 11.41 -7.30 -17.82
C ALA A 206 12.83 -6.75 -18.05
N LEU A 207 13.42 -6.10 -17.05
CA LEU A 207 14.78 -5.56 -17.14
C LEU A 207 15.83 -6.68 -17.30
N THR A 208 15.61 -7.86 -16.76
CA THR A 208 16.56 -8.99 -16.93
C THR A 208 16.77 -9.41 -18.39
N GLN A 209 15.89 -9.00 -19.30
CA GLN A 209 16.03 -9.29 -20.73
C GLN A 209 17.04 -8.35 -21.42
N VAL A 210 17.27 -7.16 -20.87
CA VAL A 210 18.14 -6.12 -21.42
C VAL A 210 19.37 -5.85 -20.55
N PHE A 211 19.36 -6.32 -19.31
CA PHE A 211 20.47 -6.23 -18.37
C PHE A 211 20.87 -7.63 -17.91
N PRO A 212 21.95 -8.23 -18.45
CA PRO A 212 22.29 -9.62 -18.24
C PRO A 212 23.05 -9.92 -16.93
N LEU A 213 23.47 -8.87 -16.20
CA LEU A 213 24.22 -9.06 -14.96
C LEU A 213 23.28 -9.39 -13.79
N PRO A 214 23.71 -10.24 -12.84
CA PRO A 214 22.90 -10.54 -11.67
C PRO A 214 22.75 -9.33 -10.76
N PHE A 215 21.55 -9.12 -10.25
CA PHE A 215 21.26 -8.12 -9.22
C PHE A 215 20.20 -8.64 -8.25
N SER A 216 20.19 -8.08 -7.06
CA SER A 216 19.11 -8.26 -6.10
C SER A 216 18.55 -6.89 -5.69
N TYR A 217 17.36 -6.89 -5.09
CA TYR A 217 16.70 -5.64 -4.75
C TYR A 217 15.83 -5.76 -3.50
N ARG A 218 15.54 -4.62 -2.92
CA ARG A 218 14.50 -4.46 -1.91
C ARG A 218 13.57 -3.35 -2.33
N VAL A 219 12.29 -3.54 -2.07
CA VAL A 219 11.25 -2.57 -2.44
C VAL A 219 10.59 -2.03 -1.18
N HIS A 220 10.49 -0.72 -1.11
CA HIS A 220 9.79 0.01 -0.08
C HIS A 220 8.74 0.93 -0.71
N ARG A 221 7.47 0.85 -0.28
CA ARG A 221 6.45 1.81 -0.70
C ARG A 221 6.53 3.05 0.18
N LYS A 222 6.86 4.19 -0.44
CA LYS A 222 7.02 5.49 0.21
C LYS A 222 5.71 6.24 0.38
N ALA A 223 4.87 6.21 -0.65
CA ALA A 223 3.63 6.98 -0.67
C ALA A 223 2.57 6.34 -1.56
N ILE A 224 1.32 6.69 -1.27
CA ILE A 224 0.16 6.48 -2.13
C ILE A 224 -0.44 7.85 -2.41
N TYR A 225 -0.78 8.12 -3.66
CA TYR A 225 -1.32 9.40 -4.11
C TYR A 225 -2.75 9.22 -4.63
N SER A 226 -3.58 10.24 -4.37
CA SER A 226 -4.91 10.36 -4.94
C SER A 226 -4.86 10.92 -6.37
N ALA A 227 -6.00 10.92 -7.06
CA ALA A 227 -6.12 11.50 -8.40
C ALA A 227 -5.83 13.01 -8.45
N SER A 228 -5.95 13.73 -7.33
CA SER A 228 -5.53 15.13 -7.19
C SER A 228 -4.02 15.32 -7.01
N GLY A 229 -3.24 14.23 -6.94
CA GLY A 229 -1.80 14.28 -6.69
C GLY A 229 -1.42 14.50 -5.22
N LEU A 230 -2.40 14.57 -4.31
CA LEU A 230 -2.16 14.65 -2.87
C LEU A 230 -1.85 13.28 -2.30
N VAL A 231 -1.00 13.25 -1.27
CA VAL A 231 -0.77 12.02 -0.48
C VAL A 231 -2.09 11.58 0.15
N MET A 232 -2.34 10.27 0.15
CA MET A 232 -3.55 9.69 0.72
C MET A 232 -3.60 9.83 2.25
N PRO A 233 -4.80 9.97 2.82
CA PRO A 233 -6.03 10.35 2.13
C PRO A 233 -6.01 11.86 1.83
N PRO A 234 -6.65 12.30 0.74
CA PRO A 234 -6.79 13.72 0.49
C PRO A 234 -7.80 14.27 1.51
N LEU A 235 -7.30 14.75 2.61
CA LEU A 235 -8.11 15.44 3.60
C LEU A 235 -8.46 16.84 3.10
N PRO A 236 -9.63 17.40 3.46
CA PRO A 236 -9.90 18.82 3.26
C PRO A 236 -8.77 19.62 3.92
N GLN A 237 -8.15 20.52 3.17
CA GLN A 237 -7.23 21.48 3.78
C GLN A 237 -8.10 22.38 4.66
N GLU A 238 -7.78 22.49 5.95
CA GLU A 238 -8.38 23.51 6.80
C GLU A 238 -7.94 24.86 6.24
N ASP A 239 -8.95 25.67 5.82
CA ASP A 239 -8.76 27.05 5.36
C ASP A 239 -8.24 27.96 6.49
#